data_63ee49bac51e752a8bbeb02bb88c41c3
#
_entry.id   63ee49bac51e752a8bbeb02bb88c41c3
#
_cell.length_a   1.000
_cell.length_b   1.000
_cell.length_c   1.000
_cell.angle_alpha   90.00
_cell.angle_beta   90.00
_cell.angle_gamma   90.00
#
_symmetry.space_group_name_H-M   'P 1'
#
loop_
_entity.id
_entity.type
_entity.pdbx_description
1 polymer ?
#
loop_
_entity_poly.entity_id
_entity_poly.type
_entity_poly.pdbx_seq_one_letter_code
_entity_poly.pdbx_strand_id
1 'polypeptide(L)'
;MTDGSRKVFNFLKENAGLKVTGHDIADALDVKINVVTGSVNGLVKKGYAVRTEEQITDAEGKAATVKYISLTDAGLAFDPDAEQAE
;
A
#
# COMPACT_ATOMS: atom_id res chain seq x y z
N MET A 1 -10.57 8.20 8.23
CA MET A 1 -9.24 7.61 7.94
C MET A 1 -8.20 8.33 8.79
N THR A 2 -7.29 7.58 9.41
CA THR A 2 -6.21 8.17 10.21
C THR A 2 -5.18 8.87 9.32
N ASP A 3 -4.35 9.74 9.91
CA ASP A 3 -3.29 10.42 9.14
C ASP A 3 -2.32 9.43 8.52
N GLY A 4 -1.94 8.38 9.25
CA GLY A 4 -1.06 7.34 8.73
C GLY A 4 -1.66 6.60 7.55
N SER A 5 -2.92 6.20 7.65
CA SER A 5 -3.63 5.54 6.56
C SER A 5 -3.79 6.44 5.35
N ARG A 6 -4.05 7.74 5.58
CA ARG A 6 -4.15 8.70 4.49
C ARG A 6 -2.84 8.86 3.74
N LYS A 7 -1.73 8.95 4.46
CA LYS A 7 -0.41 9.05 3.83
C LYS A 7 -0.11 7.83 2.96
N VAL A 8 -0.39 6.65 3.47
CA VAL A 8 -0.20 5.40 2.72
C VAL A 8 -1.13 5.37 1.51
N PHE A 9 -2.39 5.72 1.69
CA PHE A 9 -3.37 5.75 0.60
C PHE A 9 -2.94 6.72 -0.51
N ASN A 10 -2.55 7.95 -0.15
CA ASN A 10 -2.12 8.94 -1.12
C ASN A 10 -0.87 8.50 -1.87
N PHE A 11 0.08 7.87 -1.17
CA PHE A 11 1.28 7.32 -1.81
C PHE A 11 0.91 6.26 -2.85
N LEU A 12 0.02 5.34 -2.50
CA LEU A 12 -0.43 4.31 -3.42
C LEU A 12 -1.16 4.90 -4.63
N LYS A 13 -1.96 5.93 -4.41
CA LYS A 13 -2.69 6.62 -5.48
C LYS A 13 -1.75 7.33 -6.45
N GLU A 14 -0.74 8.03 -5.91
CA GLU A 14 0.27 8.71 -6.72
C GLU A 14 1.13 7.75 -7.52
N ASN A 15 1.29 6.52 -7.03
CA ASN A 15 2.11 5.50 -7.67
C ASN A 15 1.24 4.38 -8.25
N ALA A 16 0.00 4.68 -8.61
CA ALA A 16 -0.91 3.70 -9.20
C ALA A 16 -0.29 3.10 -10.47
N GLY A 17 -0.38 1.79 -10.59
CA GLY A 17 0.22 1.06 -11.71
C GLY A 17 1.66 0.65 -11.49
N LEU A 18 2.30 1.12 -10.43
CA LEU A 18 3.67 0.72 -10.09
C LEU A 18 3.63 -0.39 -9.03
N LYS A 19 4.64 -1.25 -9.08
CA LYS A 19 4.79 -2.30 -8.07
C LYS A 19 5.53 -1.72 -6.87
N VAL A 20 4.83 -1.58 -5.75
CA VAL A 20 5.44 -1.06 -4.51
C VAL A 20 5.23 -2.06 -3.38
N THR A 21 6.23 -2.17 -2.51
CA THR A 21 6.16 -3.03 -1.33
C THR A 21 5.85 -2.19 -0.10
N GLY A 22 5.54 -2.86 1.03
CA GLY A 22 5.38 -2.15 2.30
C GLY A 22 6.64 -1.41 2.71
N HIS A 23 7.82 -1.98 2.44
CA HIS A 23 9.09 -1.33 2.74
C HIS A 23 9.30 -0.08 1.88
N ASP A 24 8.92 -0.13 0.60
CA ASP A 24 9.00 1.04 -0.26
C ASP A 24 8.17 2.20 0.30
N ILE A 25 6.97 1.89 0.77
CA ILE A 25 6.08 2.88 1.36
C ILE A 25 6.68 3.44 2.65
N ALA A 26 7.18 2.55 3.52
CA ALA A 26 7.77 2.95 4.79
C ALA A 26 8.97 3.89 4.58
N ASP A 27 9.84 3.56 3.62
CA ASP A 27 11.00 4.39 3.30
C ASP A 27 10.58 5.74 2.71
N ALA A 28 9.62 5.74 1.80
CA ALA A 28 9.17 6.96 1.15
C ALA A 28 8.48 7.93 2.12
N LEU A 29 7.75 7.40 3.08
CA LEU A 29 7.00 8.20 4.05
C LEU A 29 7.77 8.43 5.35
N ASP A 30 8.95 7.83 5.50
CA ASP A 30 9.78 7.90 6.71
C ASP A 30 8.98 7.46 7.95
N VAL A 31 8.32 6.32 7.84
CA VAL A 31 7.55 5.73 8.92
C VAL A 31 7.98 4.28 9.12
N LYS A 32 7.65 3.72 10.28
CA LYS A 32 7.97 2.32 10.59
C LYS A 32 7.12 1.38 9.74
N ILE A 33 7.71 0.24 9.37
CA ILE A 33 6.99 -0.77 8.58
C ILE A 33 5.70 -1.23 9.28
N ASN A 34 5.67 -1.29 10.60
CA ASN A 34 4.47 -1.68 11.35
C ASN A 34 3.30 -0.71 11.09
N VAL A 35 3.59 0.57 10.96
CA VAL A 35 2.57 1.59 10.65
C VAL A 35 1.99 1.34 9.27
N VAL A 36 2.87 1.08 8.29
CA VAL A 36 2.44 0.78 6.91
C VAL A 36 1.59 -0.49 6.88
N THR A 37 2.05 -1.55 7.54
CA THR A 37 1.33 -2.83 7.57
C THR A 37 -0.07 -2.66 8.14
N GLY A 38 -0.21 -1.95 9.26
CA GLY A 38 -1.51 -1.70 9.87
C GLY A 38 -2.42 -0.88 8.97
N SER A 39 -1.89 0.16 8.34
CA SER A 39 -2.64 1.01 7.42
C SER A 39 -3.10 0.23 6.18
N VAL A 40 -2.22 -0.57 5.59
CA VAL A 40 -2.55 -1.40 4.44
C VAL A 40 -3.60 -2.45 4.80
N ASN A 41 -3.46 -3.09 5.97
CA ASN A 41 -4.46 -4.06 6.43
C ASN A 41 -5.85 -3.42 6.51
N GLY A 42 -5.94 -2.20 7.01
CA GLY A 42 -7.21 -1.46 7.07
C GLY A 42 -7.78 -1.18 5.69
N LEU A 43 -6.93 -0.78 4.74
CA LEU A 43 -7.35 -0.51 3.37
C LEU A 43 -7.81 -1.79 2.66
N VAL A 44 -7.09 -2.88 2.86
CA VAL A 44 -7.47 -4.18 2.28
C VAL A 44 -8.82 -4.64 2.84
N LYS A 45 -9.01 -4.50 4.13
CA LYS A 45 -10.26 -4.88 4.78
C LYS A 45 -11.46 -4.09 4.24
N LYS A 46 -11.24 -2.83 3.90
CA LYS A 46 -12.28 -1.98 3.31
C LYS A 46 -12.47 -2.20 1.81
N GLY A 47 -11.61 -3.00 1.19
CA GLY A 47 -11.67 -3.25 -0.25
C GLY A 47 -11.00 -2.19 -1.11
N TYR A 48 -10.24 -1.29 -0.53
CA TYR A 48 -9.56 -0.21 -1.26
C TYR A 48 -8.17 -0.60 -1.77
N ALA A 49 -7.58 -1.65 -1.22
CA ALA A 49 -6.25 -2.11 -1.62
C ALA A 49 -6.19 -3.62 -1.68
N VAL A 50 -5.22 -4.13 -2.41
CA VAL A 50 -4.94 -5.57 -2.48
C VAL A 50 -3.45 -5.80 -2.37
N ARG A 51 -3.08 -6.96 -1.85
CA ARG A 51 -1.70 -7.44 -1.85
C ARG A 51 -1.59 -8.52 -2.92
N THR A 52 -0.60 -8.38 -3.79
CA THR A 52 -0.28 -9.37 -4.82
C THR A 52 1.07 -9.97 -4.49
N GLU A 53 1.13 -11.30 -4.44
CA GLU A 53 2.37 -12.00 -4.17
C GLU A 53 3.02 -12.42 -5.49
N GLU A 54 4.32 -12.18 -5.61
CA GLU A 54 5.12 -12.64 -6.74
C GLU A 54 6.33 -13.37 -6.21
N GLN A 55 6.70 -14.47 -6.87
CA GLN A 55 7.94 -15.15 -6.57
C GLN A 55 9.03 -14.61 -7.49
N ILE A 56 10.12 -14.21 -6.87
CA ILE A 56 11.31 -13.75 -7.60
C ILE A 56 12.47 -14.65 -7.25
N THR A 57 13.45 -14.72 -8.14
CA THR A 57 14.71 -15.43 -7.88
C THR A 57 15.79 -14.39 -7.71
N ASP A 58 16.50 -14.42 -6.57
CA ASP A 58 17.58 -13.49 -6.31
C ASP A 58 18.86 -13.87 -7.08
N ALA A 59 19.90 -13.05 -6.92
CA ALA A 59 21.17 -13.27 -7.61
C ALA A 59 21.85 -14.59 -7.22
N GLU A 60 21.49 -15.15 -6.07
CA GLU A 60 22.03 -16.42 -5.59
C GLU A 60 21.18 -17.62 -6.02
N GLY A 61 20.11 -17.39 -6.76
CA GLY A 61 19.23 -18.45 -7.24
C GLY A 61 18.19 -18.88 -6.24
N LYS A 62 18.02 -18.14 -5.13
CA LYS A 62 17.01 -18.47 -4.12
C LYS A 62 15.68 -17.84 -4.47
N ALA A 63 14.60 -18.60 -4.38
CA ALA A 63 13.26 -18.08 -4.55
C ALA A 63 12.85 -17.27 -3.32
N ALA A 64 12.29 -16.09 -3.56
CA ALA A 64 11.75 -15.23 -2.51
C ALA A 64 10.36 -14.77 -2.91
N THR A 65 9.47 -14.64 -1.93
CA THR A 65 8.12 -14.12 -2.16
C THR A 65 8.12 -12.64 -1.83
N VAL A 66 7.70 -11.81 -2.78
CA VAL A 66 7.57 -10.36 -2.58
C VAL A 66 6.09 -10.02 -2.66
N LYS A 67 5.63 -9.23 -1.71
CA LYS A 67 4.24 -8.77 -1.67
C LYS A 67 4.18 -7.32 -2.14
N TYR A 68 3.45 -7.11 -3.22
CA TYR A 68 3.21 -5.76 -3.75
C TYR A 68 1.83 -5.29 -3.33
N ILE A 69 1.72 -4.01 -3.09
CA ILE A 69 0.49 -3.37 -2.63
C ILE A 69 0.00 -2.43 -3.73
N SER A 70 -1.27 -2.53 -4.07
CA SER A 70 -1.88 -1.64 -5.05
C SER A 70 -3.30 -1.30 -4.64
N LEU A 71 -3.82 -0.19 -5.18
CA LEU A 71 -5.21 0.17 -4.95
C LEU A 71 -6.12 -0.58 -5.91
N THR A 72 -7.31 -0.92 -5.43
CA THR A 72 -8.39 -1.45 -6.27
C THR A 72 -9.07 -0.29 -7.00
N ASP A 73 -9.97 -0.60 -7.92
CA ASP A 73 -10.79 0.42 -8.58
C ASP A 73 -11.57 1.23 -7.55
N ALA A 74 -12.10 0.58 -6.52
CA ALA A 74 -12.79 1.26 -5.42
C ALA A 74 -11.84 2.20 -4.66
N GLY A 75 -10.59 1.77 -4.45
CA GLY A 75 -9.58 2.60 -3.81
C GLY A 75 -9.20 3.81 -4.65
N LEU A 76 -9.06 3.64 -5.95
CA LEU A 76 -8.73 4.75 -6.85
C LEU A 76 -9.86 5.77 -6.94
N ALA A 77 -11.10 5.34 -6.79
CA ALA A 77 -12.27 6.22 -6.81
C ALA A 77 -12.55 6.87 -5.45
N PHE A 78 -11.96 6.36 -4.38
CA PHE A 78 -12.18 6.87 -3.03
C PHE A 78 -11.43 8.18 -2.80
N ASP A 79 -12.10 9.15 -2.17
CA ASP A 79 -11.49 10.42 -1.81
C ASP A 79 -11.53 10.58 -0.28
N PRO A 80 -10.40 10.40 0.41
CA PRO A 80 -10.35 10.52 1.86
C PRO A 80 -10.63 11.95 2.34
N ASP A 81 -10.34 12.97 1.52
CA ASP A 81 -10.62 14.34 1.88
C ASP A 81 -12.12 14.64 1.84
N ALA A 82 -12.84 14.05 0.88
CA ALA A 82 -14.28 14.18 0.81
C ALA A 82 -14.96 13.54 2.03
N GLU A 83 -14.44 12.38 2.47
CA GLU A 83 -14.94 11.73 3.68
C GLU A 83 -14.77 12.61 4.92
N GLN A 84 -13.68 13.35 5.00
CA GLN A 84 -13.39 14.22 6.13
C GLN A 84 -14.18 15.53 6.11
N ALA A 85 -14.66 15.94 4.96
CA ALA A 85 -15.45 17.15 4.82
C ALA A 85 -16.83 17.05 5.49
N GLU A 86 -17.23 15.87 5.84
CA GLU A 86 -18.45 15.63 6.58
C GLU A 86 -18.21 15.85 8.08
#